data_5d1c4576d55a0e40e7bae9754ab73105
#
_entry.id   5d1c4576d55a0e40e7bae9754ab73105
#
_cell.length_a   1.000
_cell.length_b   1.000
_cell.length_c   1.000
_cell.angle_alpha   90.00
_cell.angle_beta   90.00
_cell.angle_gamma   90.00
#
_symmetry.space_group_name_H-M   'P 1'
#
loop_
_entity.id
_entity.type
_entity.pdbx_description
1 polymer ?
#
loop_
_entity_poly.entity_id
_entity_poly.type
_entity_poly.pdbx_seq_one_letter_code
_entity_poly.pdbx_strand_id
1 'polypeptide(L)'
;MTNSEYSDVTPQIHALAQKMTHNSVIDTDLYSKYNVKRGLRDLDGKGVLTGLTDISTITQNKLVDGKLVPCEGELRYRGYNVKDIVDGILEDDRFGFEEVTYLLLFGDMPNEEQLKDFKELLVQYRTLPQHFVRDVILKATCNDMMNSIARSVLTLFCYDKNANDTSIDNVLRQCIQLISVFPLLSVYGYHAYNHYQRDNSLYIHRAEPTMSTAEVILSLLRPDRHYTPLEAKVLDMALILHMEHGGGNNSTFTTHVVTSSGTDTYSAVAAALASLKGPKHGGANVKVYYMFEDLKKHVKDWEDEDALEDYLEKLLDKQVFDKKGLIYGMGHAVYTISDPRQQILHGAVKKLAFAEGHNDEFDLYERVERLAPKVIGRKRKIYKGVAANVDFYSGLLYSLLDIPCELYTPLFATARITGWSAHRLEELINCGKIIRPAYMSISENKEYVDLKDR
;
A
#
# COMPACT_ATOMS: atom_id res chain seq x y z
N MET A 1 -9.84 -33.76 -9.30
CA MET A 1 -10.24 -32.46 -9.87
C MET A 1 -9.10 -31.92 -10.72
N THR A 2 -9.35 -31.61 -11.98
CA THR A 2 -8.46 -30.80 -12.80
C THR A 2 -8.42 -29.37 -12.30
N ASN A 3 -7.41 -28.57 -12.68
CA ASN A 3 -7.33 -27.16 -12.26
C ASN A 3 -8.54 -26.33 -12.74
N SER A 4 -9.17 -26.70 -13.87
CA SER A 4 -10.39 -26.07 -14.38
C SER A 4 -11.59 -26.41 -13.48
N GLU A 5 -11.80 -27.67 -13.14
CA GLU A 5 -12.90 -28.09 -12.27
C GLU A 5 -12.88 -27.44 -10.89
N TYR A 6 -11.68 -27.11 -10.36
CA TYR A 6 -11.54 -26.40 -9.08
C TYR A 6 -12.06 -24.97 -9.14
N SER A 7 -11.99 -24.31 -10.29
CA SER A 7 -12.30 -22.88 -10.47
C SER A 7 -13.68 -22.62 -11.10
N ASP A 8 -14.37 -23.67 -11.58
CA ASP A 8 -15.61 -23.51 -12.33
C ASP A 8 -16.81 -23.16 -11.43
N VAL A 9 -17.59 -22.19 -11.88
CA VAL A 9 -18.87 -21.85 -11.28
C VAL A 9 -19.92 -22.75 -11.91
N THR A 10 -20.36 -23.77 -11.18
CA THR A 10 -21.39 -24.71 -11.66
C THR A 10 -22.77 -24.05 -11.73
N PRO A 11 -23.72 -24.55 -12.54
CA PRO A 11 -25.08 -24.06 -12.57
C PRO A 11 -25.78 -24.10 -11.20
N GLN A 12 -25.46 -25.09 -10.37
CA GLN A 12 -25.97 -25.22 -9.01
C GLN A 12 -25.45 -24.08 -8.13
N ILE A 13 -24.14 -23.74 -8.18
CA ILE A 13 -23.57 -22.60 -7.45
C ILE A 13 -24.20 -21.29 -7.92
N HIS A 14 -24.43 -21.12 -9.22
CA HIS A 14 -25.08 -19.93 -9.76
C HIS A 14 -26.50 -19.74 -9.22
N ALA A 15 -27.32 -20.80 -9.19
CA ALA A 15 -28.67 -20.75 -8.65
C ALA A 15 -28.69 -20.41 -7.14
N LEU A 16 -27.78 -21.01 -6.35
CA LEU A 16 -27.63 -20.70 -4.94
C LEU A 16 -27.17 -19.26 -4.70
N ALA A 17 -26.26 -18.74 -5.54
CA ALA A 17 -25.80 -17.36 -5.47
C ALA A 17 -26.93 -16.36 -5.74
N GLN A 18 -27.81 -16.64 -6.71
CA GLN A 18 -28.99 -15.82 -6.97
C GLN A 18 -29.92 -15.77 -5.75
N LYS A 19 -30.21 -16.93 -5.14
CA LYS A 19 -31.03 -17.02 -3.92
C LYS A 19 -30.40 -16.25 -2.75
N MET A 20 -29.09 -16.40 -2.54
CA MET A 20 -28.36 -15.68 -1.51
C MET A 20 -28.43 -14.17 -1.75
N THR A 21 -28.21 -13.70 -2.98
CA THR A 21 -28.25 -12.27 -3.32
C THR A 21 -29.61 -11.69 -3.04
N HIS A 22 -30.71 -12.37 -3.46
CA HIS A 22 -32.08 -11.93 -3.21
C HIS A 22 -32.36 -11.77 -1.71
N ASN A 23 -31.93 -12.72 -0.88
CA ASN A 23 -32.23 -12.74 0.55
C ASN A 23 -31.31 -11.86 1.40
N SER A 24 -30.20 -11.34 0.83
CA SER A 24 -29.16 -10.64 1.60
C SER A 24 -29.04 -9.14 1.27
N VAL A 25 -29.94 -8.61 0.45
CA VAL A 25 -29.97 -7.16 0.14
C VAL A 25 -30.46 -6.40 1.37
N ILE A 26 -29.66 -5.45 1.83
CA ILE A 26 -30.06 -4.51 2.89
C ILE A 26 -30.52 -3.21 2.24
N ASP A 27 -31.73 -2.76 2.60
CA ASP A 27 -32.25 -1.46 2.17
C ASP A 27 -31.29 -0.35 2.64
N THR A 28 -30.86 0.48 1.69
CA THR A 28 -29.90 1.56 1.95
C THR A 28 -30.42 2.60 2.93
N ASP A 29 -31.73 2.79 3.02
CA ASP A 29 -32.38 3.77 3.92
C ASP A 29 -32.20 3.38 5.39
N LEU A 30 -32.08 2.08 5.68
CA LEU A 30 -31.81 1.58 7.02
C LEU A 30 -30.51 2.08 7.62
N TYR A 31 -29.47 2.31 6.79
CA TYR A 31 -28.21 2.87 7.28
C TYR A 31 -28.42 4.27 7.87
N SER A 32 -29.22 5.11 7.21
CA SER A 32 -29.57 6.44 7.69
C SER A 32 -30.49 6.35 8.90
N LYS A 33 -31.51 5.49 8.85
CA LYS A 33 -32.50 5.27 9.94
C LYS A 33 -31.80 4.88 11.25
N TYR A 34 -30.82 4.01 11.20
CA TYR A 34 -30.08 3.52 12.37
C TYR A 34 -28.76 4.27 12.63
N ASN A 35 -28.50 5.37 11.91
CA ASN A 35 -27.27 6.17 12.03
C ASN A 35 -25.99 5.33 11.90
N VAL A 36 -25.98 4.36 10.98
CA VAL A 36 -24.82 3.49 10.75
C VAL A 36 -23.75 4.22 9.97
N LYS A 37 -22.54 4.27 10.50
CA LYS A 37 -21.37 4.90 9.86
C LYS A 37 -20.74 3.93 8.88
N ARG A 38 -21.19 3.92 7.62
CA ARG A 38 -20.69 3.01 6.58
C ARG A 38 -19.20 3.27 6.32
N GLY A 39 -18.42 2.18 6.39
CA GLY A 39 -16.97 2.29 6.26
C GLY A 39 -16.30 3.08 7.40
N LEU A 40 -16.94 3.14 8.58
CA LEU A 40 -16.52 3.93 9.75
C LEU A 40 -16.32 5.43 9.41
N ARG A 41 -17.21 5.96 8.54
CA ARG A 41 -17.23 7.39 8.18
C ARG A 41 -18.62 7.97 8.36
N ASP A 42 -18.67 9.21 8.81
CA ASP A 42 -19.91 9.98 8.88
C ASP A 42 -20.31 10.50 7.49
N LEU A 43 -21.52 11.02 7.35
CA LEU A 43 -22.05 11.56 6.09
C LEU A 43 -21.22 12.74 5.56
N ASP A 44 -20.59 13.51 6.43
CA ASP A 44 -19.65 14.60 6.08
C ASP A 44 -18.25 14.09 5.63
N GLY A 45 -18.04 12.76 5.68
CA GLY A 45 -16.77 12.11 5.34
C GLY A 45 -15.77 12.02 6.49
N LYS A 46 -16.10 12.52 7.69
CA LYS A 46 -15.24 12.42 8.87
C LYS A 46 -15.16 10.98 9.36
N GLY A 47 -13.93 10.49 9.62
CA GLY A 47 -13.72 9.16 10.20
C GLY A 47 -14.23 9.07 11.64
N VAL A 48 -14.75 7.91 12.00
CA VAL A 48 -15.05 7.58 13.40
C VAL A 48 -13.74 7.42 14.16
N LEU A 49 -13.57 8.14 15.26
CA LEU A 49 -12.40 8.00 16.13
C LEU A 49 -12.48 6.65 16.87
N THR A 50 -11.57 5.74 16.50
CA THR A 50 -11.56 4.36 17.01
C THR A 50 -10.36 4.03 17.90
N GLY A 51 -9.32 4.87 17.89
CA GLY A 51 -8.11 4.65 18.69
C GLY A 51 -7.24 5.90 18.78
N LEU A 52 -6.17 5.80 19.53
CA LEU A 52 -5.11 6.79 19.66
C LEU A 52 -3.81 6.19 19.13
N THR A 53 -2.96 7.01 18.54
CA THR A 53 -1.64 6.60 18.06
C THR A 53 -0.63 7.72 18.23
N ASP A 54 0.59 7.37 18.52
CA ASP A 54 1.76 8.25 18.54
C ASP A 54 2.68 8.04 17.32
N ILE A 55 2.33 7.10 16.44
CA ILE A 55 3.17 6.70 15.30
C ILE A 55 3.17 7.77 14.20
N SER A 56 2.00 8.31 13.87
CA SER A 56 1.90 9.34 12.83
C SER A 56 0.72 10.27 13.00
N THR A 57 0.86 11.50 12.49
CA THR A 57 -0.20 12.50 12.43
C THR A 57 -0.42 12.95 11.00
N ILE A 58 -1.70 12.99 10.60
CA ILE A 58 -2.11 13.45 9.27
C ILE A 58 -3.00 14.67 9.45
N THR A 59 -2.57 15.81 8.92
CA THR A 59 -3.31 17.08 9.01
C THR A 59 -3.79 17.49 7.63
N GLN A 60 -5.08 17.84 7.53
CA GLN A 60 -5.73 18.38 6.31
C GLN A 60 -6.55 19.63 6.59
N ASN A 61 -6.77 19.96 7.86
CA ASN A 61 -7.53 21.10 8.30
C ASN A 61 -6.82 21.75 9.47
N LYS A 62 -6.88 23.07 9.54
CA LYS A 62 -6.42 23.86 10.69
C LYS A 62 -7.58 24.62 11.32
N LEU A 63 -7.46 24.87 12.60
CA LEU A 63 -8.44 25.67 13.33
C LEU A 63 -8.15 27.17 13.11
N VAL A 64 -9.10 27.88 12.50
CA VAL A 64 -9.05 29.34 12.30
C VAL A 64 -10.34 29.92 12.88
N ASP A 65 -10.23 30.78 13.86
CA ASP A 65 -11.37 31.40 14.54
C ASP A 65 -12.46 30.42 15.02
N GLY A 66 -12.01 29.26 15.56
CA GLY A 66 -12.89 28.21 16.05
C GLY A 66 -13.54 27.34 14.96
N LYS A 67 -13.21 27.54 13.68
CA LYS A 67 -13.71 26.74 12.54
C LYS A 67 -12.57 25.95 11.91
N LEU A 68 -12.88 24.70 11.53
CA LEU A 68 -11.95 23.88 10.73
C LEU A 68 -11.95 24.37 9.28
N VAL A 69 -10.78 24.78 8.80
CA VAL A 69 -10.55 25.25 7.44
C VAL A 69 -9.56 24.33 6.77
N PRO A 70 -9.80 23.87 5.51
CA PRO A 70 -8.83 23.09 4.76
C PRO A 70 -7.47 23.80 4.67
N CYS A 71 -6.40 23.05 4.83
CA CYS A 71 -5.03 23.52 4.68
C CYS A 71 -4.21 22.55 3.81
N GLU A 72 -3.01 22.97 3.46
CA GLU A 72 -2.02 22.06 2.86
C GLU A 72 -1.89 20.80 3.71
N GLY A 73 -1.78 19.65 3.05
CA GLY A 73 -1.61 18.38 3.73
C GLY A 73 -0.28 18.32 4.47
N GLU A 74 -0.30 17.79 5.68
CA GLU A 74 0.91 17.54 6.45
C GLU A 74 0.91 16.12 6.97
N LEU A 75 2.07 15.45 6.89
CA LEU A 75 2.31 14.13 7.43
C LEU A 75 3.51 14.21 8.38
N ARG A 76 3.32 13.72 9.60
CA ARG A 76 4.38 13.61 10.60
C ARG A 76 4.56 12.17 11.03
N TYR A 77 5.81 11.75 11.14
CA TYR A 77 6.22 10.48 11.73
C TYR A 77 6.78 10.75 13.12
N ARG A 78 6.15 10.22 14.16
CA ARG A 78 6.56 10.47 15.55
C ARG A 78 6.77 11.96 15.88
N GLY A 79 5.93 12.83 15.32
CA GLY A 79 6.02 14.27 15.50
C GLY A 79 6.93 15.01 14.50
N TYR A 80 7.85 14.35 13.82
CA TYR A 80 8.71 14.95 12.79
C TYR A 80 7.98 15.09 11.46
N ASN A 81 8.06 16.25 10.81
CA ASN A 81 7.47 16.44 9.49
C ASN A 81 8.24 15.60 8.46
N VAL A 82 7.51 14.81 7.66
CA VAL A 82 8.12 13.92 6.66
C VAL A 82 8.92 14.71 5.61
N LYS A 83 8.52 15.94 5.32
CA LYS A 83 9.26 16.82 4.41
C LYS A 83 10.63 17.18 4.98
N ASP A 84 10.67 17.58 6.24
CA ASP A 84 11.93 17.96 6.90
C ASP A 84 12.88 16.76 7.04
N ILE A 85 12.32 15.55 7.29
CA ILE A 85 13.09 14.29 7.29
C ILE A 85 13.74 14.07 5.91
N VAL A 86 12.94 14.15 4.85
CA VAL A 86 13.44 13.89 3.48
C VAL A 86 14.44 14.98 3.05
N ASP A 87 14.17 16.24 3.34
CA ASP A 87 15.09 17.35 3.02
C ASP A 87 16.45 17.13 3.70
N GLY A 88 16.49 16.78 5.00
CA GLY A 88 17.74 16.47 5.70
C GLY A 88 18.49 15.24 5.16
N ILE A 89 17.77 14.19 4.76
CA ILE A 89 18.37 13.01 4.12
C ILE A 89 19.01 13.37 2.78
N LEU A 90 18.37 14.24 2.00
CA LEU A 90 18.87 14.69 0.70
C LEU A 90 20.06 15.64 0.83
N GLU A 91 20.05 16.55 1.81
CA GLU A 91 21.17 17.47 2.09
C GLU A 91 22.45 16.72 2.46
N ASP A 92 22.34 15.65 3.24
CA ASP A 92 23.46 14.81 3.66
C ASP A 92 23.83 13.73 2.63
N ASP A 93 23.14 13.65 1.51
CA ASP A 93 23.33 12.63 0.46
C ASP A 93 23.36 11.19 1.00
N ARG A 94 22.49 10.84 1.95
CA ARG A 94 22.43 9.53 2.62
C ARG A 94 21.17 8.76 2.27
N PHE A 95 21.10 7.48 2.64
CA PHE A 95 19.90 6.65 2.61
C PHE A 95 19.14 6.77 3.93
N GLY A 96 17.81 6.92 3.85
CA GLY A 96 16.99 7.22 5.01
C GLY A 96 15.99 6.15 5.42
N PHE A 97 15.76 5.10 4.63
CA PHE A 97 14.77 4.08 4.95
C PHE A 97 15.01 3.44 6.33
N GLU A 98 16.24 3.04 6.63
CA GLU A 98 16.61 2.41 7.89
C GLU A 98 16.49 3.37 9.07
N GLU A 99 16.84 4.65 8.87
CA GLU A 99 16.72 5.70 9.87
C GLU A 99 15.26 5.97 10.24
N VAL A 100 14.39 6.10 9.22
CA VAL A 100 12.95 6.30 9.44
C VAL A 100 12.29 5.04 10.00
N THR A 101 12.80 3.85 9.66
CA THR A 101 12.38 2.60 10.30
C THR A 101 12.66 2.64 11.80
N TYR A 102 13.86 3.08 12.18
CA TYR A 102 14.22 3.27 13.60
C TYR A 102 13.27 4.26 14.29
N LEU A 103 13.06 5.43 13.68
CA LEU A 103 12.15 6.44 14.21
C LEU A 103 10.75 5.88 14.47
N LEU A 104 10.14 5.22 13.49
CA LEU A 104 8.78 4.69 13.61
C LEU A 104 8.66 3.62 14.71
N LEU A 105 9.68 2.75 14.84
CA LEU A 105 9.67 1.68 15.84
C LEU A 105 9.96 2.18 17.26
N PHE A 106 10.90 3.11 17.43
CA PHE A 106 11.43 3.48 18.74
C PHE A 106 11.02 4.88 19.23
N GLY A 107 10.47 5.72 18.38
CA GLY A 107 9.89 7.00 18.77
C GLY A 107 10.78 8.22 18.58
N ASP A 108 12.09 8.05 18.55
CA ASP A 108 13.08 9.11 18.38
C ASP A 108 14.03 8.84 17.21
N MET A 109 14.62 9.92 16.66
CA MET A 109 15.68 9.80 15.64
C MET A 109 16.93 9.15 16.24
N PRO A 110 17.57 8.19 15.54
CA PRO A 110 18.81 7.61 15.99
C PRO A 110 19.97 8.61 15.86
N ASN A 111 20.93 8.53 16.77
CA ASN A 111 22.25 9.09 16.52
C ASN A 111 23.06 8.17 15.58
N GLU A 112 24.27 8.59 15.17
CA GLU A 112 25.10 7.85 14.20
C GLU A 112 25.42 6.42 14.67
N GLU A 113 25.75 6.24 15.95
CA GLU A 113 26.06 4.92 16.53
C GLU A 113 24.82 4.02 16.53
N GLN A 114 23.70 4.53 17.00
CA GLN A 114 22.41 3.81 17.03
C GLN A 114 21.97 3.42 15.61
N LEU A 115 22.11 4.31 14.64
CA LEU A 115 21.77 4.03 13.25
C LEU A 115 22.66 2.95 12.65
N LYS A 116 23.96 2.99 12.94
CA LYS A 116 24.91 1.98 12.51
C LYS A 116 24.56 0.61 13.09
N ASP A 117 24.37 0.52 14.40
CA ASP A 117 24.02 -0.74 15.09
C ASP A 117 22.70 -1.30 14.56
N PHE A 118 21.71 -0.43 14.31
CA PHE A 118 20.44 -0.85 13.76
C PHE A 118 20.54 -1.37 12.33
N LYS A 119 21.33 -0.73 11.48
CA LYS A 119 21.62 -1.22 10.11
C LYS A 119 22.29 -2.60 10.16
N GLU A 120 23.27 -2.79 11.05
CA GLU A 120 23.92 -4.09 11.25
C GLU A 120 22.92 -5.16 11.69
N LEU A 121 21.99 -4.81 12.58
CA LEU A 121 20.92 -5.71 13.03
C LEU A 121 19.99 -6.11 11.88
N LEU A 122 19.55 -5.16 11.05
CA LEU A 122 18.74 -5.46 9.86
C LEU A 122 19.46 -6.40 8.89
N VAL A 123 20.76 -6.21 8.69
CA VAL A 123 21.58 -7.09 7.85
C VAL A 123 21.64 -8.51 8.42
N GLN A 124 21.83 -8.68 9.74
CA GLN A 124 21.82 -9.99 10.39
C GLN A 124 20.50 -10.73 10.17
N TYR A 125 19.38 -10.03 10.20
CA TYR A 125 18.06 -10.61 10.00
C TYR A 125 17.66 -10.72 8.51
N ARG A 126 18.44 -10.20 7.57
CA ARG A 126 18.18 -10.26 6.12
C ARG A 126 18.49 -11.66 5.54
N THR A 127 18.03 -12.68 6.23
CA THR A 127 18.29 -14.09 5.85
C THR A 127 17.01 -14.89 6.00
N LEU A 128 16.65 -15.63 4.94
CA LEU A 128 15.54 -16.59 4.97
C LEU A 128 16.01 -17.93 5.54
N PRO A 129 15.11 -18.71 6.15
CA PRO A 129 15.43 -20.04 6.66
C PRO A 129 16.02 -20.93 5.57
N GLN A 130 16.82 -21.92 5.98
CA GLN A 130 17.45 -22.86 5.07
C GLN A 130 16.41 -23.54 4.17
N HIS A 131 16.68 -23.56 2.86
CA HIS A 131 15.82 -24.11 1.82
C HIS A 131 14.48 -23.37 1.59
N PHE A 132 14.16 -22.31 2.32
CA PHE A 132 12.89 -21.59 2.21
C PHE A 132 12.62 -21.09 0.78
N VAL A 133 13.62 -20.51 0.12
CA VAL A 133 13.47 -20.04 -1.28
C VAL A 133 13.04 -21.20 -2.17
N ARG A 134 13.77 -22.33 -2.11
CA ARG A 134 13.50 -23.51 -2.93
C ARG A 134 12.13 -24.14 -2.64
N ASP A 135 11.82 -24.33 -1.35
CA ASP A 135 10.67 -25.16 -0.95
C ASP A 135 9.36 -24.39 -0.81
N VAL A 136 9.44 -23.07 -0.62
CA VAL A 136 8.26 -22.20 -0.43
C VAL A 136 8.07 -21.27 -1.63
N ILE A 137 9.07 -20.44 -1.95
CA ILE A 137 8.92 -19.41 -2.97
C ILE A 137 8.86 -20.01 -4.37
N LEU A 138 9.80 -20.91 -4.73
CA LEU A 138 9.91 -21.46 -6.08
C LEU A 138 8.86 -22.51 -6.39
N LYS A 139 8.32 -23.24 -5.40
CA LYS A 139 7.37 -24.35 -5.66
C LYS A 139 5.94 -23.91 -5.94
N ALA A 140 5.51 -22.79 -5.41
CA ALA A 140 4.11 -22.36 -5.50
C ALA A 140 4.00 -20.97 -6.12
N THR A 141 4.42 -20.84 -7.37
CA THR A 141 4.40 -19.58 -8.11
C THR A 141 2.98 -19.19 -8.51
N CYS A 142 2.68 -17.92 -8.46
CA CYS A 142 1.45 -17.35 -8.99
C CYS A 142 1.72 -15.92 -9.54
N ASN A 143 0.80 -15.42 -10.36
CA ASN A 143 0.88 -14.08 -10.93
C ASN A 143 0.51 -12.94 -9.93
N ASP A 144 0.10 -13.30 -8.72
CA ASP A 144 -0.22 -12.36 -7.64
C ASP A 144 0.91 -12.35 -6.61
N MET A 145 1.80 -11.37 -6.74
CA MET A 145 2.96 -11.23 -5.85
C MET A 145 2.57 -10.97 -4.40
N MET A 146 1.49 -10.25 -4.16
CA MET A 146 0.98 -10.02 -2.79
C MET A 146 0.51 -11.33 -2.14
N ASN A 147 -0.11 -12.22 -2.91
CA ASN A 147 -0.44 -13.57 -2.43
C ASN A 147 0.82 -14.39 -2.14
N SER A 148 1.83 -14.30 -3.00
CA SER A 148 3.11 -14.99 -2.81
C SER A 148 3.79 -14.56 -1.51
N ILE A 149 3.84 -13.24 -1.23
CA ILE A 149 4.41 -12.68 0.00
C ILE A 149 3.60 -13.14 1.22
N ALA A 150 2.26 -13.02 1.17
CA ALA A 150 1.39 -13.40 2.29
C ALA A 150 1.55 -14.89 2.67
N ARG A 151 1.61 -15.78 1.68
CA ARG A 151 1.88 -17.22 1.91
C ARG A 151 3.27 -17.44 2.52
N SER A 152 4.28 -16.73 2.01
CA SER A 152 5.63 -16.80 2.54
C SER A 152 5.68 -16.35 3.99
N VAL A 153 5.02 -15.23 4.33
CA VAL A 153 4.92 -14.74 5.73
C VAL A 153 4.23 -15.76 6.62
N LEU A 154 3.09 -16.32 6.21
CA LEU A 154 2.41 -17.36 7.00
C LEU A 154 3.27 -18.61 7.15
N THR A 155 4.06 -18.96 6.15
CA THR A 155 4.93 -20.14 6.21
C THR A 155 6.14 -19.90 7.14
N LEU A 156 6.63 -18.65 7.28
CA LEU A 156 7.70 -18.32 8.24
C LEU A 156 7.32 -18.65 9.68
N PHE A 157 6.04 -18.63 10.03
CA PHE A 157 5.53 -19.12 11.30
C PHE A 157 6.05 -20.53 11.65
N CYS A 158 6.10 -21.45 10.68
CA CYS A 158 6.54 -22.83 10.90
C CYS A 158 8.05 -22.96 11.21
N TYR A 159 8.83 -21.92 10.90
CA TYR A 159 10.27 -21.88 11.15
C TYR A 159 10.63 -21.13 12.45
N ASP A 160 9.68 -20.43 13.06
CA ASP A 160 9.88 -19.70 14.32
C ASP A 160 9.38 -20.53 15.50
N LYS A 161 10.30 -20.97 16.36
CA LYS A 161 9.96 -21.75 17.57
C LYS A 161 9.13 -20.96 18.59
N ASN A 162 9.21 -19.64 18.53
CA ASN A 162 8.50 -18.71 19.43
C ASN A 162 7.39 -17.94 18.67
N ALA A 163 6.81 -18.54 17.62
CA ALA A 163 5.86 -17.85 16.74
C ALA A 163 4.65 -17.28 17.50
N ASN A 164 4.16 -17.98 18.50
CA ASN A 164 2.99 -17.60 19.31
C ASN A 164 3.31 -16.72 20.53
N ASP A 165 4.58 -16.43 20.80
CA ASP A 165 4.95 -15.56 21.90
C ASP A 165 4.73 -14.10 21.51
N THR A 166 3.78 -13.45 22.20
CA THR A 166 3.38 -12.05 21.99
C THR A 166 4.06 -11.08 22.95
N SER A 167 5.11 -11.49 23.66
CA SER A 167 5.96 -10.57 24.43
C SER A 167 6.56 -9.51 23.50
N ILE A 168 6.74 -8.29 24.02
CA ILE A 168 7.24 -7.17 23.23
C ILE A 168 8.59 -7.47 22.61
N ASP A 169 9.50 -8.08 23.36
CA ASP A 169 10.83 -8.46 22.87
C ASP A 169 10.76 -9.41 21.67
N ASN A 170 9.90 -10.44 21.77
CA ASN A 170 9.75 -11.41 20.69
C ASN A 170 9.03 -10.82 19.47
N VAL A 171 7.97 -10.04 19.68
CA VAL A 171 7.27 -9.37 18.59
C VAL A 171 8.17 -8.35 17.88
N LEU A 172 8.98 -7.59 18.60
CA LEU A 172 9.98 -6.68 18.02
C LEU A 172 10.99 -7.46 17.17
N ARG A 173 11.52 -8.58 17.67
CA ARG A 173 12.40 -9.46 16.90
C ARG A 173 11.73 -9.92 15.59
N GLN A 174 10.47 -10.41 15.66
CA GLN A 174 9.71 -10.86 14.51
C GLN A 174 9.48 -9.72 13.50
N CYS A 175 9.14 -8.53 13.97
CA CYS A 175 8.94 -7.35 13.13
C CYS A 175 10.25 -6.94 12.41
N ILE A 176 11.38 -6.85 13.11
CA ILE A 176 12.68 -6.53 12.52
C ILE A 176 13.07 -7.58 11.47
N GLN A 177 12.85 -8.86 11.77
CA GLN A 177 13.10 -9.94 10.82
C GLN A 177 12.23 -9.80 9.55
N LEU A 178 10.93 -9.56 9.70
CA LEU A 178 10.04 -9.37 8.57
C LEU A 178 10.41 -8.14 7.73
N ILE A 179 10.70 -6.99 8.36
CA ILE A 179 11.17 -5.79 7.66
C ILE A 179 12.42 -6.11 6.82
N SER A 180 13.37 -6.86 7.39
CA SER A 180 14.62 -7.21 6.72
C SER A 180 14.46 -8.17 5.55
N VAL A 181 13.48 -9.12 5.59
CA VAL A 181 13.30 -10.14 4.54
C VAL A 181 12.23 -9.76 3.50
N PHE A 182 11.41 -8.75 3.70
CA PHE A 182 10.37 -8.36 2.73
C PHE A 182 10.91 -8.04 1.33
N PRO A 183 12.05 -7.35 1.16
CA PRO A 183 12.67 -7.18 -0.16
C PRO A 183 12.95 -8.52 -0.85
N LEU A 184 13.47 -9.50 -0.10
CA LEU A 184 13.76 -10.83 -0.63
C LEU A 184 12.48 -11.57 -1.03
N LEU A 185 11.44 -11.54 -0.18
CA LEU A 185 10.17 -12.20 -0.46
C LEU A 185 9.52 -11.62 -1.71
N SER A 186 9.57 -10.29 -1.89
CA SER A 186 9.01 -9.59 -3.03
C SER A 186 9.74 -9.95 -4.33
N VAL A 187 11.05 -9.76 -4.35
CA VAL A 187 11.85 -9.93 -5.56
C VAL A 187 12.00 -11.41 -5.95
N TYR A 188 12.27 -12.30 -5.01
CA TYR A 188 12.36 -13.73 -5.32
C TYR A 188 11.01 -14.31 -5.74
N GLY A 189 9.90 -13.83 -5.17
CA GLY A 189 8.56 -14.18 -5.62
C GLY A 189 8.32 -13.80 -7.08
N TYR A 190 8.76 -12.59 -7.47
CA TYR A 190 8.68 -12.14 -8.85
C TYR A 190 9.57 -12.97 -9.79
N HIS A 191 10.82 -13.24 -9.42
CA HIS A 191 11.71 -14.07 -10.23
C HIS A 191 11.19 -15.50 -10.41
N ALA A 192 10.60 -16.07 -9.37
CA ALA A 192 9.94 -17.37 -9.46
C ALA A 192 8.77 -17.35 -10.46
N TYR A 193 7.89 -16.33 -10.36
CA TYR A 193 6.80 -16.13 -11.31
C TYR A 193 7.31 -15.93 -12.75
N ASN A 194 8.29 -15.06 -12.92
CA ASN A 194 8.85 -14.72 -14.22
C ASN A 194 9.51 -15.94 -14.89
N HIS A 195 10.15 -16.81 -14.09
CA HIS A 195 10.75 -18.03 -14.59
C HIS A 195 9.70 -19.10 -14.95
N TYR A 196 8.84 -19.48 -13.99
CA TYR A 196 7.95 -20.62 -14.17
C TYR A 196 6.68 -20.34 -14.99
N GLN A 197 6.26 -19.10 -15.12
CA GLN A 197 5.04 -18.73 -15.84
C GLN A 197 5.27 -17.88 -17.10
N ARG A 198 6.48 -17.31 -17.25
CA ARG A 198 6.86 -16.49 -18.42
C ARG A 198 8.09 -17.03 -19.18
N ASP A 199 8.62 -18.19 -18.78
CA ASP A 199 9.76 -18.87 -19.41
C ASP A 199 11.05 -18.03 -19.49
N ASN A 200 11.23 -17.08 -18.55
CA ASN A 200 12.45 -16.28 -18.46
C ASN A 200 13.51 -16.93 -17.56
N SER A 201 14.73 -16.42 -17.58
CA SER A 201 15.81 -16.89 -16.72
C SER A 201 15.48 -16.66 -15.23
N LEU A 202 15.91 -17.60 -14.38
CA LEU A 202 15.78 -17.48 -12.93
C LEU A 202 17.01 -16.79 -12.35
N TYR A 203 16.78 -15.68 -11.67
CA TYR A 203 17.83 -14.95 -10.94
C TYR A 203 17.55 -15.01 -9.44
N ILE A 204 18.52 -15.51 -8.66
CA ILE A 204 18.48 -15.54 -7.19
C ILE A 204 19.80 -14.96 -6.69
N HIS A 205 19.89 -13.62 -6.80
CA HIS A 205 21.02 -12.86 -6.29
C HIS A 205 21.03 -12.82 -4.76
N ARG A 206 22.19 -12.57 -4.19
CA ARG A 206 22.36 -12.32 -2.75
C ARG A 206 22.61 -10.84 -2.51
N ALA A 207 21.97 -10.30 -1.47
CA ALA A 207 22.23 -8.94 -1.02
C ALA A 207 23.61 -8.83 -0.38
N GLU A 208 24.33 -7.75 -0.69
CA GLU A 208 25.57 -7.44 0.02
C GLU A 208 25.26 -6.79 1.38
N PRO A 209 26.08 -7.02 2.42
CA PRO A 209 25.82 -6.48 3.76
C PRO A 209 25.82 -4.94 3.84
N THR A 210 26.52 -4.28 2.92
CA THR A 210 26.66 -2.82 2.90
C THR A 210 25.49 -2.10 2.22
N MET A 211 24.61 -2.84 1.54
CA MET A 211 23.51 -2.27 0.77
C MET A 211 22.37 -1.79 1.66
N SER A 212 21.86 -0.59 1.38
CA SER A 212 20.57 -0.10 1.86
C SER A 212 19.41 -0.96 1.31
N THR A 213 18.24 -0.84 1.89
CA THR A 213 17.05 -1.59 1.43
C THR A 213 16.70 -1.29 -0.03
N ALA A 214 16.81 -0.05 -0.48
CA ALA A 214 16.59 0.33 -1.87
C ALA A 214 17.60 -0.32 -2.83
N GLU A 215 18.88 -0.29 -2.47
CA GLU A 215 19.94 -0.95 -3.24
C GLU A 215 19.74 -2.47 -3.30
N VAL A 216 19.34 -3.09 -2.20
CA VAL A 216 18.97 -4.52 -2.17
C VAL A 216 17.89 -4.82 -3.19
N ILE A 217 16.80 -4.05 -3.21
CA ILE A 217 15.70 -4.27 -4.16
C ILE A 217 16.21 -4.21 -5.60
N LEU A 218 16.91 -3.15 -6.00
CA LEU A 218 17.41 -2.97 -7.36
C LEU A 218 18.43 -4.05 -7.74
N SER A 219 19.40 -4.31 -6.86
CA SER A 219 20.43 -5.34 -7.08
C SER A 219 19.86 -6.76 -7.20
N LEU A 220 18.84 -7.10 -6.43
CA LEU A 220 18.20 -8.41 -6.51
C LEU A 220 17.30 -8.55 -7.75
N LEU A 221 16.67 -7.44 -8.18
CA LEU A 221 15.73 -7.44 -9.30
C LEU A 221 16.42 -7.54 -10.65
N ARG A 222 17.50 -6.79 -10.85
CA ARG A 222 18.16 -6.67 -12.14
C ARG A 222 19.11 -7.85 -12.43
N PRO A 223 19.07 -8.43 -13.63
CA PRO A 223 19.90 -9.59 -13.98
C PRO A 223 21.41 -9.34 -13.81
N ASP A 224 21.86 -8.13 -14.15
CA ASP A 224 23.26 -7.70 -14.05
C ASP A 224 23.61 -7.05 -12.70
N ARG A 225 22.61 -6.87 -11.82
CA ARG A 225 22.72 -6.22 -10.51
C ARG A 225 23.08 -4.74 -10.57
N HIS A 226 23.07 -4.14 -11.77
CA HIS A 226 23.51 -2.76 -11.96
C HIS A 226 22.39 -1.76 -11.65
N TYR A 227 22.71 -0.68 -10.97
CA TYR A 227 21.86 0.49 -10.72
C TYR A 227 22.74 1.72 -10.49
N THR A 228 22.17 2.90 -10.74
CA THR A 228 22.84 4.17 -10.46
C THR A 228 22.57 4.64 -9.03
N PRO A 229 23.43 5.47 -8.45
CA PRO A 229 23.17 6.08 -7.14
C PRO A 229 21.86 6.88 -7.11
N LEU A 230 21.50 7.56 -8.21
CA LEU A 230 20.25 8.32 -8.30
C LEU A 230 19.03 7.43 -8.22
N GLU A 231 19.00 6.32 -8.97
CA GLU A 231 17.91 5.35 -8.92
C GLU A 231 17.70 4.80 -7.50
N ALA A 232 18.78 4.41 -6.82
CA ALA A 232 18.70 3.91 -5.46
C ALA A 232 18.18 4.95 -4.46
N LYS A 233 18.64 6.21 -4.57
CA LYS A 233 18.17 7.32 -3.71
C LYS A 233 16.70 7.64 -3.92
N VAL A 234 16.25 7.67 -5.16
CA VAL A 234 14.84 7.97 -5.48
C VAL A 234 13.93 6.83 -5.04
N LEU A 235 14.37 5.57 -5.16
CA LEU A 235 13.64 4.43 -4.61
C LEU A 235 13.58 4.49 -3.08
N ASP A 236 14.69 4.79 -2.41
CA ASP A 236 14.74 4.94 -0.94
C ASP A 236 13.73 5.97 -0.44
N MET A 237 13.69 7.13 -1.09
CA MET A 237 12.69 8.18 -0.79
C MET A 237 11.26 7.68 -0.98
N ALA A 238 10.97 6.97 -2.07
CA ALA A 238 9.65 6.41 -2.29
C ALA A 238 9.27 5.42 -1.18
N LEU A 239 10.21 4.59 -0.73
CA LEU A 239 9.99 3.68 0.40
C LEU A 239 9.64 4.47 1.67
N ILE A 240 10.38 5.54 2.01
CA ILE A 240 10.09 6.41 3.17
C ILE A 240 8.66 6.94 3.12
N LEU A 241 8.21 7.44 1.96
CA LEU A 241 6.88 8.02 1.79
C LEU A 241 5.74 6.99 1.86
N HIS A 242 6.04 5.71 1.68
CA HIS A 242 5.08 4.61 1.75
C HIS A 242 5.01 3.92 3.11
N MET A 243 5.98 4.17 4.02
CA MET A 243 6.09 3.46 5.32
C MET A 243 4.84 3.56 6.17
N GLU A 244 4.24 4.76 6.27
CA GLU A 244 3.18 5.02 7.23
C GLU A 244 2.18 6.07 6.70
N HIS A 245 0.91 5.93 7.07
CA HIS A 245 -0.15 6.88 6.74
C HIS A 245 -1.37 6.75 7.66
N GLY A 246 -1.12 6.69 8.96
CA GLY A 246 -2.14 6.73 10.01
C GLY A 246 -2.78 5.39 10.36
N GLY A 247 -3.14 5.26 11.63
CA GLY A 247 -3.77 4.07 12.20
C GLY A 247 -5.14 3.70 11.59
N GLY A 248 -5.84 4.68 11.00
CA GLY A 248 -7.12 4.48 10.29
C GLY A 248 -6.99 4.01 8.84
N ASN A 249 -5.79 3.88 8.30
CA ASN A 249 -5.54 3.25 7.01
C ASN A 249 -6.03 1.79 7.03
N ASN A 250 -6.66 1.31 5.96
CA ASN A 250 -7.36 0.02 5.98
C ASN A 250 -6.47 -1.15 6.41
N SER A 251 -5.25 -1.25 5.90
CA SER A 251 -4.33 -2.33 6.29
C SER A 251 -3.75 -2.14 7.70
N THR A 252 -3.50 -0.90 8.12
CA THR A 252 -3.06 -0.58 9.47
C THR A 252 -4.18 -0.85 10.49
N PHE A 253 -5.42 -0.45 10.18
CA PHE A 253 -6.56 -0.76 11.03
C PHE A 253 -6.81 -2.27 11.12
N THR A 254 -6.62 -3.02 10.03
CA THR A 254 -6.65 -4.48 10.03
C THR A 254 -5.58 -5.04 10.98
N THR A 255 -4.37 -4.47 11.00
CA THR A 255 -3.31 -4.84 11.94
C THR A 255 -3.75 -4.64 13.37
N HIS A 256 -4.36 -3.50 13.71
CA HIS A 256 -4.93 -3.26 15.06
C HIS A 256 -6.00 -4.29 15.42
N VAL A 257 -6.99 -4.49 14.52
CA VAL A 257 -8.08 -5.44 14.77
C VAL A 257 -7.57 -6.84 15.05
N VAL A 258 -6.66 -7.33 14.21
CA VAL A 258 -6.14 -8.70 14.32
C VAL A 258 -5.19 -8.83 15.50
N THR A 259 -4.35 -7.81 15.76
CA THR A 259 -3.47 -7.77 16.93
C THR A 259 -4.27 -7.80 18.23
N SER A 260 -5.38 -7.05 18.32
CA SER A 260 -6.23 -6.99 19.51
C SER A 260 -6.86 -8.33 19.90
N SER A 261 -6.88 -9.31 18.99
CA SER A 261 -7.33 -10.68 19.27
C SER A 261 -6.28 -11.53 19.97
N GLY A 262 -5.03 -11.04 20.10
CA GLY A 262 -3.92 -11.77 20.71
C GLY A 262 -3.21 -12.75 19.76
N THR A 263 -3.39 -12.63 18.44
CA THR A 263 -2.76 -13.53 17.46
C THR A 263 -1.26 -13.24 17.27
N ASP A 264 -0.57 -14.20 16.62
CA ASP A 264 0.85 -14.09 16.28
C ASP A 264 1.15 -13.00 15.24
N THR A 265 2.43 -12.62 15.10
CA THR A 265 2.89 -11.56 14.20
C THR A 265 2.72 -11.91 12.74
N TYR A 266 2.96 -13.16 12.35
CA TYR A 266 2.87 -13.60 10.95
C TYR A 266 1.43 -13.53 10.45
N SER A 267 0.46 -13.96 11.26
CA SER A 267 -0.98 -13.85 10.97
C SER A 267 -1.43 -12.40 10.87
N ALA A 268 -0.98 -11.52 11.78
CA ALA A 268 -1.33 -10.10 11.74
C ALA A 268 -0.80 -9.42 10.47
N VAL A 269 0.46 -9.68 10.09
CA VAL A 269 1.07 -9.13 8.88
C VAL A 269 0.43 -9.71 7.62
N ALA A 270 0.11 -11.02 7.59
CA ALA A 270 -0.61 -11.62 6.46
C ALA A 270 -2.00 -11.01 6.26
N ALA A 271 -2.71 -10.69 7.34
CA ALA A 271 -4.00 -9.99 7.27
C ALA A 271 -3.84 -8.55 6.72
N ALA A 272 -2.80 -7.84 7.13
CA ALA A 272 -2.47 -6.52 6.59
C ALA A 272 -2.14 -6.57 5.09
N LEU A 273 -1.37 -7.57 4.65
CA LEU A 273 -1.07 -7.83 3.24
C LEU A 273 -2.35 -8.11 2.43
N ALA A 274 -3.26 -8.93 2.97
CA ALA A 274 -4.55 -9.24 2.34
C ALA A 274 -5.43 -7.97 2.20
N SER A 275 -5.39 -7.07 3.17
CA SER A 275 -6.05 -5.77 3.09
C SER A 275 -5.41 -4.87 2.04
N LEU A 276 -4.08 -4.73 2.05
CA LEU A 276 -3.35 -3.86 1.12
C LEU A 276 -3.50 -4.31 -0.33
N LYS A 277 -3.53 -5.61 -0.60
CA LYS A 277 -3.70 -6.18 -1.95
C LYS A 277 -5.02 -5.78 -2.62
N GLY A 278 -6.02 -5.38 -1.85
CA GLY A 278 -7.34 -5.03 -2.39
C GLY A 278 -7.28 -3.85 -3.38
N PRO A 279 -8.01 -3.94 -4.53
CA PRO A 279 -7.93 -2.93 -5.59
C PRO A 279 -8.43 -1.53 -5.19
N LYS A 280 -9.11 -1.42 -4.05
CA LYS A 280 -9.55 -0.14 -3.47
C LYS A 280 -8.54 0.45 -2.49
N HIS A 281 -7.42 -0.24 -2.22
CA HIS A 281 -6.40 0.18 -1.29
C HIS A 281 -5.03 0.27 -1.99
N GLY A 282 -4.22 -0.79 -2.03
CA GLY A 282 -2.85 -0.72 -2.54
C GLY A 282 -2.71 -0.87 -4.06
N GLY A 283 -3.79 -1.12 -4.79
CA GLY A 283 -3.74 -1.30 -6.25
C GLY A 283 -3.87 -0.01 -7.08
N ALA A 284 -3.85 1.17 -6.44
CA ALA A 284 -4.09 2.43 -7.15
C ALA A 284 -2.92 2.83 -8.06
N ASN A 285 -1.67 2.65 -7.65
CA ASN A 285 -0.50 3.00 -8.45
C ASN A 285 -0.38 2.18 -9.75
N VAL A 286 -0.68 0.88 -9.71
CA VAL A 286 -0.75 0.03 -10.90
C VAL A 286 -1.84 0.53 -11.86
N LYS A 287 -2.98 1.00 -11.32
CA LYS A 287 -4.06 1.58 -12.13
C LYS A 287 -3.67 2.91 -12.76
N VAL A 288 -2.91 3.75 -12.06
CA VAL A 288 -2.33 4.97 -12.65
C VAL A 288 -1.45 4.60 -13.84
N TYR A 289 -0.51 3.69 -13.66
CA TYR A 289 0.39 3.25 -14.73
C TYR A 289 -0.39 2.77 -15.96
N TYR A 290 -1.34 1.84 -15.81
CA TYR A 290 -2.12 1.36 -16.95
C TYR A 290 -3.03 2.41 -17.57
N MET A 291 -3.55 3.38 -16.80
CA MET A 291 -4.32 4.50 -17.31
C MET A 291 -3.47 5.40 -18.23
N PHE A 292 -2.23 5.69 -17.83
CA PHE A 292 -1.30 6.44 -18.66
C PHE A 292 -0.87 5.65 -19.91
N GLU A 293 -0.66 4.34 -19.81
CA GLU A 293 -0.40 3.50 -20.97
C GLU A 293 -1.58 3.47 -21.96
N ASP A 294 -2.81 3.48 -21.45
CA ASP A 294 -4.01 3.61 -22.30
C ASP A 294 -4.13 5.01 -22.92
N LEU A 295 -3.85 6.08 -22.14
CA LEU A 295 -3.82 7.46 -22.61
C LEU A 295 -2.83 7.62 -23.76
N LYS A 296 -1.59 7.15 -23.63
CA LYS A 296 -0.54 7.20 -24.66
C LYS A 296 -0.95 6.52 -25.97
N LYS A 297 -1.82 5.50 -25.91
CA LYS A 297 -2.37 4.83 -27.10
C LYS A 297 -3.41 5.68 -27.81
N HIS A 298 -4.20 6.46 -27.09
CA HIS A 298 -5.32 7.23 -27.61
C HIS A 298 -4.94 8.65 -28.02
N VAL A 299 -4.03 9.29 -27.26
CA VAL A 299 -3.55 10.66 -27.53
C VAL A 299 -2.13 10.56 -28.09
N LYS A 300 -1.93 11.02 -29.34
CA LYS A 300 -0.62 10.92 -30.02
C LYS A 300 0.24 12.15 -29.80
N ASP A 301 -0.38 13.31 -29.71
CA ASP A 301 0.29 14.55 -29.35
C ASP A 301 0.01 14.87 -27.88
N TRP A 302 1.03 14.70 -27.05
CA TRP A 302 0.91 14.92 -25.60
C TRP A 302 1.01 16.41 -25.21
N GLU A 303 1.30 17.30 -26.18
CA GLU A 303 1.27 18.74 -25.98
C GLU A 303 -0.13 19.32 -26.23
N ASP A 304 -0.99 18.59 -26.94
CA ASP A 304 -2.38 18.97 -27.21
C ASP A 304 -3.25 18.80 -25.94
N GLU A 305 -3.42 19.89 -25.21
CA GLU A 305 -4.21 19.91 -23.96
C GLU A 305 -5.69 19.60 -24.19
N ASP A 306 -6.24 19.99 -25.36
CA ASP A 306 -7.65 19.74 -25.69
C ASP A 306 -7.88 18.24 -25.91
N ALA A 307 -6.95 17.56 -26.58
CA ALA A 307 -6.99 16.11 -26.76
C ALA A 307 -6.83 15.36 -25.41
N LEU A 308 -5.98 15.86 -24.52
CA LEU A 308 -5.83 15.31 -23.17
C LEU A 308 -7.11 15.50 -22.33
N GLU A 309 -7.71 16.70 -22.35
CA GLU A 309 -8.98 16.96 -21.66
C GLU A 309 -10.12 16.06 -22.18
N ASP A 310 -10.24 15.90 -23.50
CA ASP A 310 -11.22 15.00 -24.14
C ASP A 310 -11.05 13.55 -23.68
N TYR A 311 -9.80 13.05 -23.60
CA TYR A 311 -9.53 11.71 -23.07
C TYR A 311 -9.92 11.59 -21.59
N LEU A 312 -9.60 12.57 -20.75
CA LEU A 312 -9.97 12.58 -19.34
C LEU A 312 -11.49 12.63 -19.15
N GLU A 313 -12.22 13.35 -20.00
CA GLU A 313 -13.69 13.34 -20.00
C GLU A 313 -14.25 11.97 -20.35
N LYS A 314 -13.71 11.32 -21.40
CA LYS A 314 -14.08 9.94 -21.78
C LYS A 314 -13.81 8.93 -20.67
N LEU A 315 -12.73 9.10 -19.88
CA LEU A 315 -12.47 8.30 -18.68
C LEU A 315 -13.62 8.42 -17.68
N LEU A 316 -14.01 9.66 -17.35
CA LEU A 316 -15.09 9.92 -16.38
C LEU A 316 -16.45 9.43 -16.90
N ASP A 317 -16.68 9.48 -18.21
CA ASP A 317 -17.88 8.98 -18.87
C ASP A 317 -17.90 7.46 -19.08
N LYS A 318 -16.89 6.74 -18.57
CA LYS A 318 -16.76 5.28 -18.64
C LYS A 318 -16.63 4.72 -20.06
N GLN A 319 -16.05 5.48 -20.99
CA GLN A 319 -15.94 5.12 -22.40
C GLN A 319 -14.60 4.45 -22.73
N VAL A 320 -13.53 4.79 -22.00
CA VAL A 320 -12.16 4.30 -22.24
C VAL A 320 -11.58 3.60 -21.03
N PHE A 321 -10.41 2.99 -21.19
CA PHE A 321 -9.66 2.26 -20.16
C PHE A 321 -10.53 1.17 -19.50
N ASP A 322 -10.67 1.18 -18.18
CA ASP A 322 -11.38 0.14 -17.40
C ASP A 322 -12.88 0.43 -17.16
N LYS A 323 -13.40 1.50 -17.75
CA LYS A 323 -14.81 1.92 -17.71
C LYS A 323 -15.37 2.12 -16.29
N LYS A 324 -14.51 2.43 -15.31
CA LYS A 324 -14.93 2.71 -13.92
C LYS A 324 -15.31 4.18 -13.72
N GLY A 325 -14.94 5.06 -14.61
CA GLY A 325 -15.23 6.50 -14.51
C GLY A 325 -14.33 7.18 -13.48
N LEU A 326 -13.07 6.78 -13.36
CA LEU A 326 -12.11 7.31 -12.41
C LEU A 326 -10.85 7.77 -13.14
N ILE A 327 -10.33 8.93 -12.77
CA ILE A 327 -8.95 9.33 -13.06
C ILE A 327 -8.13 8.89 -11.85
N TYR A 328 -7.40 7.80 -12.02
CA TYR A 328 -6.61 7.20 -10.95
C TYR A 328 -5.47 8.10 -10.51
N GLY A 329 -5.10 8.06 -9.25
CA GLY A 329 -4.11 8.97 -8.67
C GLY A 329 -4.65 10.36 -8.32
N MET A 330 -5.89 10.69 -8.71
CA MET A 330 -6.54 11.94 -8.40
C MET A 330 -7.57 11.80 -7.27
N GLY A 331 -7.46 12.69 -6.26
CA GLY A 331 -8.28 12.67 -5.05
C GLY A 331 -7.69 11.78 -3.94
N HIS A 332 -7.99 12.10 -2.71
CA HIS A 332 -7.55 11.38 -1.53
C HIS A 332 -8.66 11.32 -0.48
N ALA A 333 -8.67 10.24 0.31
CA ALA A 333 -9.66 10.07 1.38
C ALA A 333 -9.53 11.11 2.50
N VAL A 334 -8.34 11.70 2.65
CA VAL A 334 -7.99 12.68 3.68
C VAL A 334 -7.66 14.03 3.04
N TYR A 335 -6.61 14.12 2.24
CA TYR A 335 -6.14 15.40 1.69
C TYR A 335 -7.09 15.97 0.62
N THR A 336 -7.36 17.27 0.71
CA THR A 336 -8.21 17.99 -0.26
C THR A 336 -7.45 19.01 -1.10
N ILE A 337 -6.38 19.61 -0.53
CA ILE A 337 -5.57 20.64 -1.20
C ILE A 337 -4.31 20.03 -1.79
N SER A 338 -3.52 19.30 -0.99
CA SER A 338 -2.28 18.67 -1.42
C SER A 338 -1.97 17.44 -0.59
N ASP A 339 -1.28 16.45 -1.18
CA ASP A 339 -0.65 15.33 -0.47
C ASP A 339 0.87 15.62 -0.38
N PRO A 340 1.44 15.80 0.83
CA PRO A 340 2.85 16.15 0.97
C PRO A 340 3.78 15.08 0.39
N ARG A 341 3.36 13.82 0.38
CA ARG A 341 4.13 12.71 -0.21
C ARG A 341 4.22 12.84 -1.73
N GLN A 342 3.11 13.22 -2.38
CA GLN A 342 3.07 13.46 -3.82
C GLN A 342 4.00 14.62 -4.20
N GLN A 343 3.98 15.72 -3.44
CA GLN A 343 4.84 16.89 -3.70
C GLN A 343 6.33 16.54 -3.61
N ILE A 344 6.73 15.76 -2.61
CA ILE A 344 8.11 15.30 -2.44
C ILE A 344 8.49 14.37 -3.61
N LEU A 345 7.63 13.39 -3.90
CA LEU A 345 7.89 12.40 -4.95
C LEU A 345 7.96 13.03 -6.34
N HIS A 346 7.12 14.02 -6.64
CA HIS A 346 7.16 14.80 -7.87
C HIS A 346 8.56 15.36 -8.15
N GLY A 347 9.19 16.01 -7.15
CA GLY A 347 10.53 16.57 -7.30
C GLY A 347 11.61 15.52 -7.58
N ALA A 348 11.51 14.35 -6.95
CA ALA A 348 12.45 13.25 -7.13
C ALA A 348 12.29 12.58 -8.50
N VAL A 349 11.04 12.30 -8.90
CA VAL A 349 10.71 11.72 -10.20
C VAL A 349 11.14 12.63 -11.34
N LYS A 350 10.97 13.95 -11.18
CA LYS A 350 11.47 14.93 -12.15
C LYS A 350 12.97 14.79 -12.38
N LYS A 351 13.76 14.76 -11.30
CA LYS A 351 15.23 14.61 -11.40
C LYS A 351 15.62 13.32 -12.11
N LEU A 352 14.96 12.21 -11.80
CA LEU A 352 15.23 10.91 -12.42
C LEU A 352 14.84 10.92 -13.90
N ALA A 353 13.63 11.38 -14.25
CA ALA A 353 13.15 11.44 -15.63
C ALA A 353 14.09 12.27 -16.53
N PHE A 354 14.56 13.42 -16.05
CA PHE A 354 15.48 14.27 -16.80
C PHE A 354 16.88 13.65 -16.93
N ALA A 355 17.36 12.92 -15.92
CA ALA A 355 18.65 12.24 -15.97
C ALA A 355 18.65 11.08 -16.98
N GLU A 356 17.49 10.42 -17.18
CA GLU A 356 17.33 9.25 -18.05
C GLU A 356 16.71 9.57 -19.41
N GLY A 357 16.40 10.86 -19.68
CA GLY A 357 15.88 11.30 -20.97
C GLY A 357 14.40 11.05 -21.21
N HIS A 358 13.62 10.89 -20.12
CA HIS A 358 12.15 10.69 -20.13
C HIS A 358 11.37 11.98 -19.83
N ASN A 359 11.86 13.13 -20.27
CA ASN A 359 11.27 14.44 -20.00
C ASN A 359 9.83 14.53 -20.51
N ASP A 360 9.59 14.07 -21.74
CA ASP A 360 8.27 14.15 -22.40
C ASP A 360 7.21 13.37 -21.60
N GLU A 361 7.61 12.24 -21.02
CA GLU A 361 6.70 11.42 -20.20
C GLU A 361 6.40 12.11 -18.86
N PHE A 362 7.41 12.70 -18.23
CA PHE A 362 7.20 13.49 -17.02
C PHE A 362 6.29 14.68 -17.28
N ASP A 363 6.51 15.42 -18.37
CA ASP A 363 5.69 16.57 -18.77
C ASP A 363 4.23 16.16 -19.05
N LEU A 364 4.01 14.96 -19.61
CA LEU A 364 2.66 14.41 -19.77
C LEU A 364 1.97 14.26 -18.41
N TYR A 365 2.66 13.71 -17.40
CA TYR A 365 2.11 13.58 -16.06
C TYR A 365 1.80 14.94 -15.43
N GLU A 366 2.68 15.95 -15.55
CA GLU A 366 2.42 17.32 -15.07
C GLU A 366 1.18 17.94 -15.76
N ARG A 367 1.02 17.75 -17.08
CA ARG A 367 -0.18 18.23 -17.80
C ARG A 367 -1.45 17.58 -17.27
N VAL A 368 -1.46 16.26 -17.14
CA VAL A 368 -2.62 15.51 -16.61
C VAL A 368 -2.93 15.92 -15.18
N GLU A 369 -1.92 16.08 -14.31
CA GLU A 369 -2.11 16.57 -12.94
C GLU A 369 -2.81 17.93 -12.90
N ARG A 370 -2.46 18.84 -13.78
CA ARG A 370 -3.03 20.19 -13.89
C ARG A 370 -4.44 20.20 -14.49
N LEU A 371 -4.71 19.34 -15.47
CA LEU A 371 -5.98 19.29 -16.20
C LEU A 371 -7.05 18.49 -15.45
N ALA A 372 -6.69 17.37 -14.82
CA ALA A 372 -7.63 16.46 -14.19
C ALA A 372 -8.55 17.10 -13.15
N PRO A 373 -8.10 17.99 -12.24
CA PRO A 373 -8.99 18.68 -11.29
C PRO A 373 -10.07 19.53 -11.98
N LYS A 374 -9.73 20.19 -13.10
CA LYS A 374 -10.65 21.01 -13.87
C LYS A 374 -11.74 20.14 -14.52
N VAL A 375 -11.34 19.05 -15.14
CA VAL A 375 -12.25 18.08 -15.79
C VAL A 375 -13.17 17.43 -14.77
N ILE A 376 -12.63 16.97 -13.63
CA ILE A 376 -13.41 16.40 -12.53
C ILE A 376 -14.42 17.42 -11.98
N GLY A 377 -13.99 18.66 -11.76
CA GLY A 377 -14.84 19.74 -11.28
C GLY A 377 -16.03 20.01 -12.20
N ARG A 378 -15.79 20.10 -13.51
CA ARG A 378 -16.85 20.29 -14.53
C ARG A 378 -17.86 19.14 -14.56
N LYS A 379 -17.37 17.90 -14.57
CA LYS A 379 -18.21 16.70 -14.73
C LYS A 379 -18.97 16.30 -13.47
N ARG A 380 -18.35 16.42 -12.28
CA ARG A 380 -18.92 15.90 -11.04
C ARG A 380 -19.50 16.96 -10.11
N LYS A 381 -19.41 18.26 -10.51
CA LYS A 381 -19.83 19.40 -9.68
C LYS A 381 -19.20 19.35 -8.28
N ILE A 382 -17.97 18.87 -8.18
CA ILE A 382 -17.20 18.82 -6.93
C ILE A 382 -16.50 20.16 -6.78
N TYR A 383 -16.91 20.94 -5.79
CA TYR A 383 -16.31 22.25 -5.47
C TYR A 383 -15.19 22.16 -4.44
N LYS A 384 -14.95 20.98 -3.87
CA LYS A 384 -13.78 20.70 -3.03
C LYS A 384 -12.59 20.42 -3.93
N GLY A 385 -11.41 20.91 -3.54
CA GLY A 385 -10.17 20.64 -4.28
C GLY A 385 -9.97 19.14 -4.51
N VAL A 386 -9.43 18.77 -5.66
CA VAL A 386 -9.02 17.41 -6.03
C VAL A 386 -7.53 17.48 -6.27
N ALA A 387 -6.73 16.97 -5.36
CA ALA A 387 -5.28 16.90 -5.48
C ALA A 387 -4.82 15.52 -5.97
N ALA A 388 -3.66 15.48 -6.63
CA ALA A 388 -2.97 14.23 -6.87
C ALA A 388 -2.50 13.63 -5.54
N ASN A 389 -2.54 12.31 -5.45
CA ASN A 389 -2.05 11.56 -4.29
C ASN A 389 -0.71 10.88 -4.60
N VAL A 390 -0.10 10.21 -3.62
CA VAL A 390 1.21 9.57 -3.78
C VAL A 390 1.26 8.57 -4.92
N ASP A 391 0.15 7.89 -5.23
CA ASP A 391 0.08 6.88 -6.29
C ASP A 391 0.23 7.48 -7.69
N PHE A 392 -0.04 8.77 -7.86
CA PHE A 392 0.03 9.44 -9.16
C PHE A 392 1.45 9.39 -9.76
N TYR A 393 2.48 9.70 -8.96
CA TYR A 393 3.87 9.68 -9.42
C TYR A 393 4.62 8.38 -9.09
N SER A 394 4.14 7.57 -8.13
CA SER A 394 4.85 6.33 -7.80
C SER A 394 4.82 5.30 -8.94
N GLY A 395 3.75 5.27 -9.74
CA GLY A 395 3.68 4.44 -10.93
C GLY A 395 4.71 4.84 -12.00
N LEU A 396 4.85 6.14 -12.25
CA LEU A 396 5.88 6.67 -13.16
C LEU A 396 7.29 6.38 -12.62
N LEU A 397 7.53 6.62 -11.33
CA LEU A 397 8.80 6.31 -10.70
C LEU A 397 9.23 4.87 -10.96
N TYR A 398 8.34 3.92 -10.66
CA TYR A 398 8.66 2.51 -10.80
C TYR A 398 8.88 2.12 -12.27
N SER A 399 8.16 2.76 -13.20
CA SER A 399 8.40 2.59 -14.65
C SER A 399 9.78 3.09 -15.06
N LEU A 400 10.20 4.27 -14.60
CA LEU A 400 11.54 4.81 -14.86
C LEU A 400 12.67 3.95 -14.28
N LEU A 401 12.41 3.23 -13.19
CA LEU A 401 13.36 2.29 -12.57
C LEU A 401 13.32 0.90 -13.22
N ASP A 402 12.59 0.69 -14.31
CA ASP A 402 12.37 -0.63 -14.95
C ASP A 402 11.82 -1.68 -13.96
N ILE A 403 11.07 -1.25 -12.96
CA ILE A 403 10.43 -2.15 -12.01
C ILE A 403 9.15 -2.72 -12.65
N PRO A 404 8.99 -4.05 -12.71
CA PRO A 404 7.76 -4.66 -13.24
C PRO A 404 6.52 -4.28 -12.44
N CYS A 405 5.40 -4.03 -13.12
CA CYS A 405 4.15 -3.60 -12.49
C CYS A 405 3.61 -4.59 -11.44
N GLU A 406 3.97 -5.86 -11.54
CA GLU A 406 3.68 -6.89 -10.55
C GLU A 406 4.32 -6.61 -9.18
N LEU A 407 5.40 -5.80 -9.14
CA LEU A 407 6.09 -5.41 -7.93
C LEU A 407 5.63 -4.07 -7.33
N TYR A 408 4.77 -3.29 -7.96
CA TYR A 408 4.36 -1.98 -7.46
C TYR A 408 3.70 -2.07 -6.07
N THR A 409 2.66 -2.89 -5.92
CA THR A 409 2.02 -3.12 -4.61
C THR A 409 2.93 -3.88 -3.62
N PRO A 410 3.72 -4.90 -4.02
CA PRO A 410 4.77 -5.49 -3.18
C PRO A 410 5.79 -4.53 -2.61
N LEU A 411 6.26 -3.55 -3.38
CA LEU A 411 7.19 -2.52 -2.88
C LEU A 411 6.51 -1.57 -1.90
N PHE A 412 5.23 -1.25 -2.14
CA PHE A 412 4.43 -0.55 -1.16
C PHE A 412 4.35 -1.34 0.16
N ALA A 413 4.12 -2.66 0.11
CA ALA A 413 4.10 -3.53 1.28
C ALA A 413 5.48 -3.61 1.96
N THR A 414 6.56 -3.66 1.17
CA THR A 414 7.95 -3.67 1.67
C THR A 414 8.29 -2.43 2.49
N ALA A 415 7.72 -1.30 2.15
CA ALA A 415 7.81 -0.09 2.96
C ALA A 415 6.85 -0.11 4.15
N ARG A 416 5.58 -0.46 3.92
CA ARG A 416 4.49 -0.38 4.89
C ARG A 416 4.61 -1.38 6.04
N ILE A 417 5.37 -2.47 5.88
CA ILE A 417 5.65 -3.42 6.98
C ILE A 417 6.21 -2.72 8.21
N THR A 418 6.99 -1.65 8.02
CA THR A 418 7.51 -0.81 9.12
C THR A 418 6.38 -0.17 9.91
N GLY A 419 5.43 0.49 9.23
CA GLY A 419 4.26 1.10 9.88
C GLY A 419 3.37 0.07 10.55
N TRP A 420 3.09 -1.07 9.89
CA TRP A 420 2.33 -2.16 10.53
C TRP A 420 3.02 -2.70 11.77
N SER A 421 4.35 -2.84 11.74
CA SER A 421 5.14 -3.29 12.89
C SER A 421 5.05 -2.32 14.06
N ALA A 422 5.19 -1.02 13.79
CA ALA A 422 5.06 0.01 14.81
C ALA A 422 3.66 0.00 15.46
N HIS A 423 2.60 -0.03 14.64
CA HIS A 423 1.21 -0.07 15.12
C HIS A 423 0.88 -1.37 15.86
N ARG A 424 1.46 -2.52 15.44
CA ARG A 424 1.29 -3.77 16.17
C ARG A 424 1.92 -3.70 17.57
N LEU A 425 3.14 -3.16 17.67
CA LEU A 425 3.82 -2.98 18.95
C LEU A 425 3.07 -1.98 19.85
N GLU A 426 2.61 -0.85 19.28
CA GLU A 426 1.79 0.13 20.00
C GLU A 426 0.50 -0.50 20.55
N GLU A 427 -0.20 -1.31 19.75
CA GLU A 427 -1.41 -2.03 20.14
C GLU A 427 -1.13 -2.98 21.32
N LEU A 428 -0.06 -3.78 21.26
CA LEU A 428 0.31 -4.71 22.32
C LEU A 428 0.74 -4.02 23.61
N ILE A 429 1.40 -2.85 23.51
CA ILE A 429 1.86 -2.08 24.67
C ILE A 429 0.68 -1.41 25.38
N ASN A 430 -0.30 -0.88 24.64
CA ASN A 430 -1.31 0.02 25.19
C ASN A 430 -2.70 -0.61 25.33
N CYS A 431 -2.97 -1.70 24.62
CA CYS A 431 -4.33 -2.24 24.52
C CYS A 431 -4.51 -3.56 25.26
N GLY A 432 -5.56 -3.62 26.03
CA GLY A 432 -6.01 -4.85 26.65
C GLY A 432 -7.38 -5.34 26.16
N LYS A 433 -7.97 -4.68 25.15
CA LYS A 433 -9.35 -4.97 24.74
C LYS A 433 -9.43 -5.32 23.26
N ILE A 434 -10.11 -6.43 22.95
CA ILE A 434 -10.41 -6.81 21.58
C ILE A 434 -11.29 -5.74 20.90
N ILE A 435 -10.93 -5.32 19.70
CA ILE A 435 -11.70 -4.39 18.88
C ILE A 435 -12.94 -5.12 18.38
N ARG A 436 -14.12 -4.72 18.86
CA ARG A 436 -15.39 -5.36 18.57
C ARG A 436 -16.48 -4.32 18.35
N PRO A 437 -16.67 -3.82 17.12
CA PRO A 437 -17.78 -2.91 16.81
C PRO A 437 -19.13 -3.62 16.95
N ALA A 438 -20.18 -2.84 17.19
CA ALA A 438 -21.55 -3.34 17.23
C ALA A 438 -22.15 -3.49 15.82
N TYR A 439 -22.93 -4.55 15.62
CA TYR A 439 -23.77 -4.75 14.44
C TYR A 439 -25.22 -4.94 14.88
N MET A 440 -26.15 -4.26 14.20
CA MET A 440 -27.57 -4.38 14.46
C MET A 440 -28.19 -5.42 13.51
N SER A 441 -28.89 -6.39 14.06
CA SER A 441 -29.72 -7.32 13.27
C SER A 441 -30.98 -6.61 12.80
N ILE A 442 -31.29 -6.76 11.51
CA ILE A 442 -32.53 -6.30 10.90
C ILE A 442 -33.49 -7.46 10.56
N SER A 443 -33.10 -8.69 10.88
CA SER A 443 -33.93 -9.87 10.66
C SER A 443 -35.05 -9.94 11.70
N GLU A 444 -36.24 -10.26 11.24
CA GLU A 444 -37.35 -10.59 12.12
C GLU A 444 -37.16 -11.97 12.78
N ASN A 445 -37.68 -12.12 13.98
CA ASN A 445 -37.70 -13.43 14.65
C ASN A 445 -38.59 -14.38 13.88
N LYS A 446 -38.10 -15.59 13.65
CA LYS A 446 -38.86 -16.66 12.98
C LYS A 446 -38.88 -17.88 13.87
N GLU A 447 -40.01 -18.58 13.86
CA GLU A 447 -40.13 -19.89 14.52
C GLU A 447 -39.39 -20.95 13.67
N TYR A 448 -38.82 -21.92 14.37
CA TYR A 448 -38.21 -23.06 13.71
C TYR A 448 -39.29 -23.98 13.16
N VAL A 449 -39.19 -24.37 11.91
CA VAL A 449 -40.06 -25.34 11.25
C VAL A 449 -39.23 -26.58 10.95
N ASP A 450 -39.78 -27.78 11.26
CA ASP A 450 -39.10 -29.03 10.99
C ASP A 450 -38.81 -29.24 9.48
N LEU A 451 -37.73 -29.93 9.17
CA LEU A 451 -37.28 -30.09 7.79
C LEU A 451 -38.37 -30.69 6.87
N LYS A 452 -39.15 -31.63 7.39
CA LYS A 452 -40.25 -32.28 6.69
C LYS A 452 -41.44 -31.38 6.39
N ASP A 453 -41.57 -30.26 7.08
CA ASP A 453 -42.74 -29.33 7.06
C ASP A 453 -42.37 -27.99 6.38
N ARG A 454 -41.19 -27.87 5.74
CA ARG A 454 -40.71 -26.66 5.03
C ARG A 454 -41.09 -26.67 3.57
#